data_46905b172a3a331800f78ee6fe9332fa
#
_entry.id   46905b172a3a331800f78ee6fe9332fa
#
_cell.length_a   1.000
_cell.length_b   1.000
_cell.length_c   1.000
_cell.angle_alpha   90.00
_cell.angle_beta   90.00
_cell.angle_gamma   90.00
#
_symmetry.space_group_name_H-M   'P 1'
#
loop_
_entity.id
_entity.type
_entity.pdbx_description
1 polymer ?
#
loop_
_entity_poly.entity_id
_entity_poly.type
_entity_poly.pdbx_seq_one_letter_code
_entity_poly.pdbx_strand_id
1 'polypeptide(L)'
;STQKKLVTLGEYVSRMPEEQKYIYYASGDSVEAVDHLPQTELLKDRSMEILYFTDKTDEFIPDIFRTYGDKAFRSAVDGDLELGDEKQPETADHQETLDFLKETLGSRVDQVKASGKLKSHPVCLTSGEGMTFEMEKYFAAVQPDLALKAKRILEVNVEHPAFAALESARITDPDRAKKYAEILLNQAML
;
A
#
# COMPACT_ATOMS: atom_id res chain seq x y z
N SER A 1 2.55 -11.67 13.49
CA SER A 1 1.75 -11.90 12.27
C SER A 1 0.26 -11.59 12.52
N THR A 2 -0.57 -11.73 11.50
CA THR A 2 -2.04 -11.65 11.64
C THR A 2 -2.58 -12.60 12.69
N GLN A 3 -1.85 -13.65 13.07
CA GLN A 3 -2.17 -14.54 14.20
C GLN A 3 -1.98 -13.85 15.58
N LYS A 4 -1.55 -12.58 15.61
CA LYS A 4 -1.26 -11.78 16.83
C LYS A 4 -0.28 -12.46 17.81
N LYS A 5 0.66 -13.21 17.28
CA LYS A 5 1.74 -13.89 18.03
C LYS A 5 3.04 -13.91 17.20
N LEU A 6 4.14 -14.16 17.87
CA LEU A 6 5.40 -14.49 17.20
C LEU A 6 5.24 -15.84 16.50
N VAL A 7 5.74 -15.92 15.27
CA VAL A 7 5.73 -17.13 14.46
C VAL A 7 7.09 -17.29 13.78
N THR A 8 7.53 -18.51 13.60
CA THR A 8 8.69 -18.82 12.77
C THR A 8 8.30 -18.83 11.30
N LEU A 9 9.26 -18.63 10.39
CA LEU A 9 9.01 -18.75 8.94
C LEU A 9 8.52 -20.15 8.56
N GLY A 10 9.02 -21.20 9.24
CA GLY A 10 8.56 -22.56 9.02
C GLY A 10 7.09 -22.76 9.38
N GLU A 11 6.64 -22.22 10.52
CA GLU A 11 5.23 -22.25 10.93
C GLU A 11 4.35 -21.45 9.95
N TYR A 12 4.83 -20.29 9.47
CA TYR A 12 4.11 -19.50 8.47
C TYR A 12 3.93 -20.31 7.19
N VAL A 13 5.01 -20.83 6.62
CA VAL A 13 4.98 -21.60 5.36
C VAL A 13 4.13 -22.86 5.47
N SER A 14 4.14 -23.52 6.64
CA SER A 14 3.29 -24.72 6.87
C SER A 14 1.79 -24.44 6.84
N ARG A 15 1.38 -23.16 7.02
CA ARG A 15 -0.03 -22.72 6.99
C ARG A 15 -0.42 -22.04 5.68
N MET A 16 0.53 -21.82 4.77
CA MET A 16 0.25 -21.16 3.50
C MET A 16 -0.73 -22.00 2.66
N PRO A 17 -1.78 -21.39 2.08
CA PRO A 17 -2.56 -22.01 1.03
C PRO A 17 -1.68 -22.47 -0.15
N GLU A 18 -2.06 -23.56 -0.84
CA GLU A 18 -1.29 -24.10 -1.98
C GLU A 18 -1.10 -23.06 -3.10
N GLU A 19 -2.12 -22.24 -3.34
CA GLU A 19 -2.11 -21.17 -4.34
C GLU A 19 -1.25 -19.95 -3.95
N GLN A 20 -0.86 -19.84 -2.67
CA GLN A 20 -0.05 -18.72 -2.20
C GLN A 20 1.40 -18.85 -2.65
N LYS A 21 1.85 -17.89 -3.45
CA LYS A 21 3.21 -17.89 -4.03
C LYS A 21 4.24 -17.24 -3.12
N TYR A 22 3.83 -16.23 -2.32
CA TYR A 22 4.74 -15.35 -1.59
C TYR A 22 4.51 -15.39 -0.08
N ILE A 23 5.58 -15.13 0.67
CA ILE A 23 5.51 -14.81 2.09
C ILE A 23 5.19 -13.32 2.18
N TYR A 24 3.94 -12.98 2.55
CA TYR A 24 3.53 -11.59 2.68
C TYR A 24 3.98 -11.00 4.01
N TYR A 25 4.51 -9.78 3.94
CA TYR A 25 4.88 -9.01 5.13
C TYR A 25 4.43 -7.57 5.02
N ALA A 26 4.31 -6.91 6.16
CA ALA A 26 4.11 -5.47 6.24
C ALA A 26 4.87 -4.93 7.46
N SER A 27 5.44 -3.74 7.32
CA SER A 27 6.26 -3.11 8.34
C SER A 27 5.59 -1.86 8.89
N GLY A 28 5.89 -1.52 10.13
CA GLY A 28 5.39 -0.32 10.78
C GLY A 28 5.75 -0.25 12.26
N ASP A 29 5.43 0.88 12.89
CA ASP A 29 5.87 1.19 14.24
C ASP A 29 5.26 0.29 15.35
N SER A 30 4.15 -0.39 15.08
CA SER A 30 3.51 -1.32 16.01
C SER A 30 2.64 -2.37 15.30
N VAL A 31 2.32 -3.46 16.01
CA VAL A 31 1.41 -4.50 15.52
C VAL A 31 0.04 -3.92 15.14
N GLU A 32 -0.47 -3.00 15.97
CA GLU A 32 -1.75 -2.33 15.75
C GLU A 32 -1.71 -1.46 14.49
N ALA A 33 -0.62 -0.70 14.29
CA ALA A 33 -0.46 0.13 13.10
C ALA A 33 -0.46 -0.72 11.83
N VAL A 34 0.35 -1.79 11.80
CA VAL A 34 0.43 -2.71 10.66
C VAL A 34 -0.91 -3.42 10.42
N ASP A 35 -1.61 -3.81 11.49
CA ASP A 35 -2.90 -4.51 11.38
C ASP A 35 -4.01 -3.62 10.76
N HIS A 36 -3.89 -2.31 10.84
CA HIS A 36 -4.86 -1.36 10.29
C HIS A 36 -4.45 -0.76 8.93
N LEU A 37 -3.35 -1.24 8.34
CA LEU A 37 -2.94 -0.74 7.02
C LEU A 37 -3.98 -1.08 5.94
N PRO A 38 -4.54 -0.08 5.23
CA PRO A 38 -5.53 -0.32 4.16
C PRO A 38 -5.01 -1.27 3.07
N GLN A 39 -3.71 -1.24 2.79
CA GLN A 39 -3.07 -2.06 1.77
C GLN A 39 -3.18 -3.56 2.06
N THR A 40 -3.42 -3.95 3.32
CA THR A 40 -3.54 -5.34 3.74
C THR A 40 -4.96 -5.92 3.59
N GLU A 41 -5.96 -5.10 3.26
CA GLU A 41 -7.37 -5.50 3.18
C GLU A 41 -7.59 -6.73 2.28
N LEU A 42 -7.05 -6.70 1.07
CA LEU A 42 -7.24 -7.79 0.11
C LEU A 42 -6.62 -9.11 0.58
N LEU A 43 -5.44 -9.07 1.21
CA LEU A 43 -4.78 -10.27 1.75
C LEU A 43 -5.59 -10.86 2.90
N LYS A 44 -6.11 -10.00 3.80
CA LYS A 44 -6.96 -10.41 4.92
C LYS A 44 -8.28 -11.00 4.45
N ASP A 45 -8.92 -10.39 3.44
CA ASP A 45 -10.13 -10.93 2.81
C ASP A 45 -9.93 -12.35 2.27
N ARG A 46 -8.74 -12.62 1.74
CA ARG A 46 -8.36 -13.95 1.25
C ARG A 46 -7.82 -14.87 2.35
N SER A 47 -7.93 -14.47 3.61
CA SER A 47 -7.42 -15.21 4.77
C SER A 47 -5.93 -15.56 4.68
N MET A 48 -5.14 -14.77 3.95
CA MET A 48 -3.70 -14.93 3.84
C MET A 48 -3.02 -14.34 5.08
N GLU A 49 -2.11 -15.10 5.68
CA GLU A 49 -1.33 -14.63 6.82
C GLU A 49 -0.31 -13.58 6.36
N ILE A 50 -0.12 -12.53 7.16
CA ILE A 50 0.86 -11.46 6.93
C ILE A 50 1.82 -11.43 8.11
N LEU A 51 3.12 -11.42 7.85
CA LEU A 51 4.15 -11.16 8.86
C LEU A 51 4.16 -9.67 9.19
N TYR A 52 4.19 -9.32 10.46
CA TYR A 52 4.31 -7.94 10.93
C TYR A 52 5.72 -7.69 11.41
N PHE A 53 6.41 -6.80 10.73
CA PHE A 53 7.75 -6.35 11.06
C PHE A 53 7.64 -5.03 11.83
N THR A 54 8.00 -5.05 13.09
CA THR A 54 7.85 -3.90 14.00
C THR A 54 9.18 -3.38 14.53
N ASP A 55 10.28 -4.05 14.22
CA ASP A 55 11.62 -3.51 14.42
C ASP A 55 12.08 -2.78 13.14
N LYS A 56 12.75 -1.63 13.33
CA LYS A 56 13.21 -0.79 12.21
C LYS A 56 14.18 -1.48 11.25
N THR A 57 14.82 -2.54 11.72
CA THR A 57 15.78 -3.34 10.92
C THR A 57 15.13 -4.50 10.21
N ASP A 58 13.92 -4.92 10.63
CA ASP A 58 13.20 -6.03 10.02
C ASP A 58 12.87 -5.78 8.54
N GLU A 59 12.70 -4.50 8.16
CA GLU A 59 12.41 -4.08 6.79
C GLU A 59 13.46 -4.56 5.77
N PHE A 60 14.69 -4.76 6.22
CA PHE A 60 15.79 -5.23 5.37
C PHE A 60 15.88 -6.76 5.26
N ILE A 61 15.13 -7.50 6.09
CA ILE A 61 15.15 -8.97 6.10
C ILE A 61 14.77 -9.55 4.73
N PRO A 62 13.71 -9.09 4.05
CA PRO A 62 13.32 -9.61 2.75
C PRO A 62 14.40 -9.41 1.68
N ASP A 63 15.10 -8.29 1.69
CA ASP A 63 16.17 -7.99 0.73
C ASP A 63 17.41 -8.87 0.95
N ILE A 64 17.71 -9.19 2.21
CA ILE A 64 18.85 -10.03 2.58
C ILE A 64 18.58 -11.50 2.27
N PHE A 65 17.44 -12.01 2.70
CA PHE A 65 17.12 -13.43 2.56
C PHE A 65 16.48 -13.76 1.21
N ARG A 66 15.75 -12.83 0.61
CA ARG A 66 15.01 -12.94 -0.66
C ARG A 66 13.96 -14.05 -0.69
N THR A 67 14.32 -15.24 -0.23
CA THR A 67 13.44 -16.41 -0.20
C THR A 67 13.60 -17.18 1.11
N TYR A 68 12.57 -17.92 1.48
CA TYR A 68 12.63 -18.97 2.49
C TYR A 68 12.09 -20.26 1.85
N GLY A 69 12.98 -21.25 1.67
CA GLY A 69 12.68 -22.39 0.79
C GLY A 69 12.49 -21.91 -0.66
N ASP A 70 11.36 -22.29 -1.26
CA ASP A 70 10.93 -21.89 -2.60
C ASP A 70 10.06 -20.62 -2.62
N LYS A 71 9.76 -20.04 -1.47
CA LYS A 71 8.85 -18.89 -1.32
C LYS A 71 9.63 -17.58 -1.21
N ALA A 72 9.36 -16.64 -2.11
CA ALA A 72 9.91 -15.28 -2.04
C ALA A 72 9.10 -14.41 -1.08
N PHE A 73 9.74 -13.39 -0.51
CA PHE A 73 9.05 -12.37 0.26
C PHE A 73 8.37 -11.34 -0.66
N ARG A 74 7.19 -10.86 -0.25
CA ARG A 74 6.46 -9.80 -0.94
C ARG A 74 5.85 -8.84 0.10
N SER A 75 6.14 -7.55 -0.05
CA SER A 75 5.53 -6.53 0.80
C SER A 75 4.03 -6.40 0.50
N ALA A 76 3.22 -6.36 1.54
CA ALA A 76 1.78 -6.10 1.42
C ALA A 76 1.46 -4.65 0.99
N VAL A 77 2.44 -3.74 1.15
CA VAL A 77 2.32 -2.34 0.72
C VAL A 77 2.81 -2.10 -0.71
N ASP A 78 3.35 -3.12 -1.39
CA ASP A 78 3.71 -3.02 -2.81
C ASP A 78 2.46 -2.85 -3.69
N GLY A 79 2.65 -2.16 -4.81
CA GLY A 79 1.58 -1.86 -5.75
C GLY A 79 0.93 -3.10 -6.36
N ASP A 80 1.70 -4.16 -6.59
CA ASP A 80 1.26 -5.42 -7.21
C ASP A 80 1.50 -6.59 -6.26
N LEU A 81 0.42 -7.25 -5.83
CA LEU A 81 0.49 -8.43 -4.97
C LEU A 81 0.55 -9.74 -5.75
N GLU A 82 0.37 -9.69 -7.08
CA GLU A 82 0.36 -10.87 -7.99
C GLU A 82 -0.60 -11.98 -7.53
N LEU A 83 -1.77 -11.62 -7.05
CA LEU A 83 -2.78 -12.56 -6.55
C LEU A 83 -3.60 -13.23 -7.66
N GLY A 84 -3.29 -12.95 -8.92
CA GLY A 84 -3.87 -13.62 -10.10
C GLY A 84 -5.26 -13.15 -10.50
N ASP A 85 -6.15 -12.89 -9.54
CA ASP A 85 -7.54 -12.46 -9.75
C ASP A 85 -7.76 -11.01 -9.30
N GLU A 86 -6.71 -10.20 -9.27
CA GLU A 86 -6.89 -8.77 -9.04
C GLU A 86 -7.73 -8.22 -10.19
N LYS A 87 -9.00 -7.93 -9.92
CA LYS A 87 -9.78 -7.11 -10.83
C LYS A 87 -9.05 -5.78 -10.93
N GLN A 88 -8.31 -5.59 -12.02
CA GLN A 88 -7.90 -4.24 -12.36
C GLN A 88 -9.19 -3.45 -12.53
N PRO A 89 -9.41 -2.41 -11.73
CA PRO A 89 -10.61 -1.61 -11.88
C PRO A 89 -10.65 -1.08 -13.31
N GLU A 90 -11.83 -1.06 -13.92
CA GLU A 90 -12.02 -0.40 -15.21
C GLU A 90 -11.68 1.07 -15.05
N THR A 91 -10.50 1.46 -15.51
CA THR A 91 -9.97 2.81 -15.33
C THR A 91 -10.39 3.76 -16.44
N ALA A 92 -10.85 3.23 -17.58
CA ALA A 92 -11.15 4.04 -18.76
C ALA A 92 -12.14 5.18 -18.47
N ASP A 93 -13.18 4.91 -17.69
CA ASP A 93 -14.21 5.90 -17.34
C ASP A 93 -13.76 6.88 -16.26
N HIS A 94 -12.66 6.59 -15.54
CA HIS A 94 -12.20 7.37 -14.38
C HIS A 94 -10.88 8.11 -14.63
N GLN A 95 -10.28 7.93 -15.81
CA GLN A 95 -8.94 8.45 -16.11
C GLN A 95 -8.84 9.97 -15.91
N GLU A 96 -9.84 10.73 -16.36
CA GLU A 96 -9.86 12.19 -16.19
C GLU A 96 -9.81 12.64 -14.71
N THR A 97 -10.45 11.88 -13.83
CA THR A 97 -10.47 12.18 -12.39
C THR A 97 -9.13 11.78 -11.73
N LEU A 98 -8.52 10.69 -12.17
CA LEU A 98 -7.18 10.29 -11.72
C LEU A 98 -6.12 11.31 -12.17
N ASP A 99 -6.20 11.78 -13.40
CA ASP A 99 -5.30 12.83 -13.93
C ASP A 99 -5.50 14.16 -13.17
N PHE A 100 -6.74 14.55 -12.89
CA PHE A 100 -7.04 15.71 -12.06
C PHE A 100 -6.43 15.61 -10.66
N LEU A 101 -6.53 14.43 -10.02
CA LEU A 101 -5.86 14.18 -8.74
C LEU A 101 -4.34 14.37 -8.85
N LYS A 102 -3.72 13.77 -9.88
CA LYS A 102 -2.27 13.88 -10.10
C LYS A 102 -1.83 15.33 -10.31
N GLU A 103 -2.56 16.08 -11.13
CA GLU A 103 -2.27 17.51 -11.38
C GLU A 103 -2.44 18.35 -10.11
N THR A 104 -3.54 18.14 -9.38
CA THR A 104 -3.84 18.88 -8.14
C THR A 104 -2.81 18.62 -7.05
N LEU A 105 -2.41 17.36 -6.87
CA LEU A 105 -1.48 16.93 -5.83
C LEU A 105 -0.01 17.22 -6.21
N GLY A 106 0.28 17.35 -7.50
CA GLY A 106 1.59 17.75 -8.03
C GLY A 106 2.73 16.82 -7.60
N SER A 107 3.80 17.43 -7.05
CA SER A 107 5.01 16.69 -6.62
C SER A 107 4.85 15.92 -5.30
N ARG A 108 3.71 16.01 -4.62
CA ARG A 108 3.47 15.26 -3.38
C ARG A 108 3.22 13.79 -3.61
N VAL A 109 2.80 13.43 -4.81
CA VAL A 109 2.67 12.05 -5.28
C VAL A 109 3.37 11.89 -6.62
N ASP A 110 4.04 10.77 -6.81
CA ASP A 110 4.69 10.46 -8.08
C ASP A 110 3.68 9.96 -9.12
N GLN A 111 2.70 9.21 -8.65
CA GLN A 111 1.65 8.61 -9.47
C GLN A 111 0.31 8.56 -8.72
N VAL A 112 -0.78 8.60 -9.47
CA VAL A 112 -2.14 8.27 -9.01
C VAL A 112 -2.66 7.14 -9.87
N LYS A 113 -3.23 6.11 -9.25
CA LYS A 113 -3.84 4.99 -9.98
C LYS A 113 -5.06 4.43 -9.25
N ALA A 114 -5.94 3.76 -9.98
CA ALA A 114 -7.02 3.01 -9.37
C ALA A 114 -6.47 1.77 -8.64
N SER A 115 -7.05 1.45 -7.49
CA SER A 115 -6.67 0.31 -6.66
C SER A 115 -7.61 -0.86 -6.85
N GLY A 116 -7.06 -2.05 -7.12
CA GLY A 116 -7.79 -3.31 -7.05
C GLY A 116 -7.78 -3.95 -5.65
N LYS A 117 -7.06 -3.35 -4.69
CA LYS A 117 -6.82 -3.92 -3.36
C LYS A 117 -7.74 -3.36 -2.28
N LEU A 118 -8.12 -2.09 -2.42
CA LEU A 118 -8.93 -1.39 -1.44
C LEU A 118 -10.39 -1.84 -1.50
N LYS A 119 -10.97 -2.08 -0.34
CA LYS A 119 -12.37 -2.46 -0.15
C LYS A 119 -13.17 -1.38 0.56
N SER A 120 -12.81 -1.10 1.79
CA SER A 120 -13.50 -0.15 2.67
C SER A 120 -12.85 1.23 2.70
N HIS A 121 -11.57 1.33 2.37
CA HIS A 121 -10.86 2.61 2.38
C HIS A 121 -10.93 3.30 1.01
N PRO A 122 -11.06 4.64 0.97
CA PRO A 122 -11.11 5.40 -0.29
C PRO A 122 -9.75 5.48 -0.99
N VAL A 123 -8.67 5.53 -0.21
CA VAL A 123 -7.31 5.73 -0.71
C VAL A 123 -6.29 5.05 0.20
N CYS A 124 -5.11 4.75 -0.35
CA CYS A 124 -3.90 4.49 0.41
C CYS A 124 -2.67 5.00 -0.36
N LEU A 125 -1.53 5.13 0.34
CA LEU A 125 -0.24 5.34 -0.28
C LEU A 125 0.52 4.03 -0.35
N THR A 126 1.14 3.76 -1.51
CA THR A 126 2.07 2.65 -1.70
C THR A 126 3.42 3.20 -2.17
N SER A 127 4.49 2.52 -1.80
CA SER A 127 5.81 2.83 -2.33
C SER A 127 5.98 2.24 -3.73
N GLY A 128 6.77 2.90 -4.55
CA GLY A 128 7.25 2.31 -5.81
C GLY A 128 8.36 1.30 -5.54
N GLU A 129 8.77 0.59 -6.61
CA GLU A 129 9.87 -0.36 -6.53
C GLU A 129 11.14 0.25 -5.92
N GLY A 130 11.83 -0.54 -5.11
CA GLY A 130 13.17 -0.31 -4.58
C GLY A 130 13.21 0.23 -3.17
N MET A 131 12.53 1.34 -2.86
CA MET A 131 12.57 1.95 -1.52
C MET A 131 11.18 2.01 -0.91
N THR A 132 11.04 1.45 0.28
CA THR A 132 9.80 1.52 1.07
C THR A 132 9.78 2.78 1.95
N PHE A 133 8.60 3.14 2.48
CA PHE A 133 8.47 4.26 3.42
C PHE A 133 9.24 4.01 4.72
N GLU A 134 9.31 2.76 5.18
CA GLU A 134 10.05 2.41 6.39
C GLU A 134 11.57 2.52 6.15
N MET A 135 12.08 2.12 4.98
CA MET A 135 13.46 2.37 4.59
C MET A 135 13.76 3.87 4.53
N GLU A 136 12.87 4.69 3.95
CA GLU A 136 13.01 6.15 3.94
C GLU A 136 13.14 6.70 5.37
N LYS A 137 12.26 6.29 6.29
CA LYS A 137 12.31 6.68 7.72
C LYS A 137 13.63 6.27 8.37
N TYR A 138 14.08 5.04 8.11
CA TYR A 138 15.35 4.55 8.65
C TYR A 138 16.53 5.39 8.15
N PHE A 139 16.65 5.60 6.84
CA PHE A 139 17.75 6.39 6.26
C PHE A 139 17.71 7.86 6.70
N ALA A 140 16.52 8.45 6.81
CA ALA A 140 16.38 9.81 7.33
C ALA A 140 16.89 9.95 8.77
N ALA A 141 16.80 8.89 9.59
CA ALA A 141 17.30 8.87 10.95
C ALA A 141 18.82 8.64 11.05
N VAL A 142 19.39 7.76 10.17
CA VAL A 142 20.78 7.30 10.27
C VAL A 142 21.71 8.12 9.37
N GLN A 143 21.26 8.52 8.20
CA GLN A 143 22.02 9.23 7.16
C GLN A 143 21.18 10.34 6.50
N PRO A 144 20.79 11.38 7.23
CA PRO A 144 19.88 12.43 6.74
C PRO A 144 20.43 13.18 5.50
N ASP A 145 21.74 13.24 5.36
CA ASP A 145 22.39 13.92 4.23
C ASP A 145 22.14 13.28 2.86
N LEU A 146 21.76 11.99 2.86
CA LEU A 146 21.44 11.29 1.60
C LEU A 146 20.11 11.74 0.98
N ALA A 147 19.22 12.36 1.76
CA ALA A 147 17.91 12.88 1.34
C ALA A 147 17.10 11.88 0.47
N LEU A 148 17.22 10.58 0.78
CA LEU A 148 16.56 9.51 0.05
C LEU A 148 15.04 9.59 0.28
N LYS A 149 14.26 9.38 -0.79
CA LYS A 149 12.81 9.40 -0.72
C LYS A 149 12.21 8.22 -1.49
N ALA A 150 11.27 7.54 -0.86
CA ALA A 150 10.42 6.56 -1.52
C ALA A 150 9.47 7.27 -2.51
N LYS A 151 9.18 6.62 -3.62
CA LYS A 151 8.12 7.08 -4.53
C LYS A 151 6.77 6.93 -3.84
N ARG A 152 5.91 7.93 -3.99
CA ARG A 152 4.57 7.97 -3.42
C ARG A 152 3.54 7.72 -4.51
N ILE A 153 2.91 6.56 -4.48
CA ILE A 153 1.84 6.19 -5.40
C ILE A 153 0.53 6.26 -4.62
N LEU A 154 -0.35 7.18 -5.00
CA LEU A 154 -1.70 7.25 -4.42
C LEU A 154 -2.58 6.24 -5.14
N GLU A 155 -3.00 5.21 -4.43
CA GLU A 155 -3.99 4.26 -4.90
C GLU A 155 -5.38 4.69 -4.46
N VAL A 156 -6.33 4.67 -5.38
CA VAL A 156 -7.68 5.20 -5.20
C VAL A 156 -8.72 4.11 -5.46
N ASN A 157 -9.61 3.91 -4.51
CA ASN A 157 -10.76 3.04 -4.67
C ASN A 157 -11.86 3.77 -5.47
N VAL A 158 -11.94 3.49 -6.75
CA VAL A 158 -12.91 4.15 -7.66
C VAL A 158 -14.35 3.76 -7.39
N GLU A 159 -14.59 2.66 -6.67
CA GLU A 159 -15.94 2.23 -6.25
C GLU A 159 -16.40 2.90 -4.94
N HIS A 160 -15.48 3.62 -4.26
CA HIS A 160 -15.80 4.23 -2.97
C HIS A 160 -16.63 5.52 -3.15
N PRO A 161 -17.66 5.78 -2.29
CA PRO A 161 -18.50 6.99 -2.38
C PRO A 161 -17.72 8.30 -2.36
N ALA A 162 -16.58 8.37 -1.67
CA ALA A 162 -15.71 9.55 -1.66
C ALA A 162 -15.13 9.86 -3.04
N PHE A 163 -14.83 8.85 -3.85
CA PHE A 163 -14.37 9.04 -5.22
C PHE A 163 -15.50 9.57 -6.11
N ALA A 164 -16.69 9.00 -6.01
CA ALA A 164 -17.88 9.50 -6.75
C ALA A 164 -18.19 10.97 -6.39
N ALA A 165 -18.03 11.35 -5.12
CA ALA A 165 -18.18 12.73 -4.68
C ALA A 165 -17.12 13.66 -5.29
N LEU A 166 -15.85 13.21 -5.37
CA LEU A 166 -14.77 13.95 -6.03
C LEU A 166 -15.07 14.12 -7.54
N GLU A 167 -15.48 13.06 -8.22
CA GLU A 167 -15.82 13.06 -9.63
C GLU A 167 -16.92 14.07 -9.95
N SER A 168 -18.01 14.03 -9.17
CA SER A 168 -19.10 15.01 -9.29
C SER A 168 -18.61 16.44 -9.02
N ALA A 169 -17.81 16.65 -7.99
CA ALA A 169 -17.27 17.97 -7.65
C ALA A 169 -16.31 18.48 -8.75
N ARG A 170 -15.52 17.64 -9.37
CA ARG A 170 -14.59 18.02 -10.46
C ARG A 170 -15.35 18.74 -11.58
N ILE A 171 -16.56 18.29 -11.90
CA ILE A 171 -17.39 18.84 -12.98
C ILE A 171 -18.14 20.09 -12.52
N THR A 172 -18.68 20.09 -11.29
CA THR A 172 -19.63 21.12 -10.83
C THR A 172 -18.97 22.24 -10.00
N ASP A 173 -17.89 21.94 -9.28
CA ASP A 173 -17.18 22.85 -8.37
C ASP A 173 -15.69 22.44 -8.26
N PRO A 174 -14.85 22.83 -9.22
CA PRO A 174 -13.43 22.44 -9.23
C PRO A 174 -12.63 22.83 -7.98
N ASP A 175 -13.01 23.93 -7.32
CA ASP A 175 -12.30 24.35 -6.10
C ASP A 175 -12.66 23.46 -4.90
N ARG A 176 -13.88 22.94 -4.85
CA ARG A 176 -14.27 21.89 -3.90
C ARG A 176 -13.55 20.57 -4.20
N ALA A 177 -13.44 20.21 -5.47
CA ALA A 177 -12.73 19.01 -5.89
C ALA A 177 -11.24 19.02 -5.46
N LYS A 178 -10.56 20.16 -5.57
CA LYS A 178 -9.19 20.33 -5.04
C LYS A 178 -9.11 20.06 -3.55
N LYS A 179 -10.07 20.56 -2.77
CA LYS A 179 -10.12 20.31 -1.32
C LYS A 179 -10.35 18.81 -1.02
N TYR A 180 -11.16 18.13 -1.81
CA TYR A 180 -11.35 16.68 -1.67
C TYR A 180 -10.05 15.92 -1.97
N ALA A 181 -9.33 16.30 -3.02
CA ALA A 181 -8.02 15.72 -3.33
C ALA A 181 -7.02 15.86 -2.16
N GLU A 182 -6.99 17.04 -1.51
CA GLU A 182 -6.18 17.29 -0.32
C GLU A 182 -6.58 16.41 0.86
N ILE A 183 -7.88 16.29 1.12
CA ILE A 183 -8.41 15.45 2.21
C ILE A 183 -8.04 13.98 1.97
N LEU A 184 -8.22 13.48 0.75
CA LEU A 184 -7.88 12.10 0.39
C LEU A 184 -6.38 11.83 0.56
N LEU A 185 -5.51 12.72 0.08
CA LEU A 185 -4.07 12.56 0.30
C LEU A 185 -3.72 12.56 1.79
N ASN A 186 -4.26 13.51 2.57
CA ASN A 186 -4.00 13.57 4.01
C ASN A 186 -4.47 12.31 4.74
N GLN A 187 -5.61 11.74 4.32
CA GLN A 187 -6.09 10.47 4.86
C GLN A 187 -5.15 9.31 4.52
N ALA A 188 -4.59 9.29 3.31
CA ALA A 188 -3.66 8.24 2.90
C ALA A 188 -2.29 8.34 3.60
N MET A 189 -1.97 9.48 4.22
CA MET A 189 -0.72 9.73 4.95
C MET A 189 -0.80 9.38 6.44
N LEU A 190 -1.99 9.09 6.98
CA LEU A 190 -2.20 8.69 8.37
C LEU A 190 -1.83 7.22 8.60
#